data_5d23e42ca89514041d1c93de24345390
#
_entry.id   5d23e42ca89514041d1c93de24345390
#
_cell.length_a   1.000
_cell.length_b   1.000
_cell.length_c   1.000
_cell.angle_alpha   90.00
_cell.angle_beta   90.00
_cell.angle_gamma   90.00
#
_symmetry.space_group_name_H-M   'P 1'
#
loop_
_entity.id
_entity.type
_entity.pdbx_description
1 polymer ?
#
loop_
_entity_poly.entity_id
_entity_poly.type
_entity_poly.pdbx_seq_one_letter_code
_entity_poly.pdbx_strand_id
1 'polypeptide(L)'
;MKPNQIILAAAAFLGSILTTSAQLTIPSDGSDGALNITADTVIDLSQAVTGTWDQNNTANAGKGVYDPEKWAVVFKYTSVNIAGFTTGSPAVLDGRKVTFINHPSHAPVVWLVQGNVTIDGILSLKGKQFPNNTVANLTPSESGPGGFREGARGPVGAGSGYGPDSSSRYAAAYGNPQIIPLIGGSGGGEGLDLNNGYDGKAGSGGGGAILIACSGNLIIRGIIDADGAGGVQGWAQGGAGGAVKLIANSVSGNGQVHAIGAPANNVEGAGVGRVRIETGTLSPALRTSPETIGTPPATPPIIWPAANAPKARVVSVDAVTAPTDPKSPLVAAADVAIQNNAPVNILIETRDFPIEGVVQLSIIPKFSKRRSVTATRISGDINLATWRVTTALPQGFVVLQARATQP
;
A
#
# COMPACT_ATOMS: atom_id res chain seq x y z
N MET A 1 -35.99 50.24 -63.94
CA MET A 1 -35.37 48.96 -63.70
C MET A 1 -34.87 48.96 -62.27
N LYS A 2 -35.47 48.17 -61.33
CA LYS A 2 -35.04 48.03 -59.95
C LYS A 2 -34.12 46.81 -59.83
N PRO A 3 -32.98 46.83 -59.17
CA PRO A 3 -32.19 45.63 -58.97
C PRO A 3 -32.75 44.83 -57.76
N ASN A 4 -32.94 43.52 -57.98
CA ASN A 4 -33.31 42.56 -56.97
C ASN A 4 -32.14 42.31 -56.02
N GLN A 5 -32.38 42.47 -54.74
CA GLN A 5 -31.48 41.99 -53.69
C GLN A 5 -31.77 40.52 -53.36
N ILE A 6 -30.77 39.68 -53.62
CA ILE A 6 -30.80 38.25 -53.13
C ILE A 6 -30.20 38.25 -51.76
N ILE A 7 -31.05 37.92 -50.74
CA ILE A 7 -30.62 37.69 -49.37
C ILE A 7 -30.19 36.23 -49.29
N LEU A 8 -28.89 35.96 -49.12
CA LEU A 8 -28.36 34.64 -48.84
C LEU A 8 -28.43 34.42 -47.31
N ALA A 9 -29.36 33.57 -46.85
CA ALA A 9 -29.41 33.14 -45.44
C ALA A 9 -28.40 32.00 -45.27
N ALA A 10 -27.27 32.27 -44.62
CA ALA A 10 -26.33 31.24 -44.17
C ALA A 10 -26.85 30.61 -42.86
N ALA A 11 -27.39 29.41 -42.93
CA ALA A 11 -27.71 28.61 -41.76
C ALA A 11 -26.41 28.02 -41.22
N ALA A 12 -25.92 28.57 -40.09
CA ALA A 12 -24.81 28.00 -39.34
C ALA A 12 -25.32 26.77 -38.59
N PHE A 13 -24.99 25.58 -39.08
CA PHE A 13 -25.20 24.33 -38.36
C PHE A 13 -24.10 24.24 -37.27
N LEU A 14 -24.38 24.65 -36.03
CA LEU A 14 -23.57 24.28 -34.86
C LEU A 14 -23.82 22.80 -34.55
N GLY A 15 -23.02 21.94 -35.15
CA GLY A 15 -22.92 20.55 -34.71
C GLY A 15 -22.27 20.51 -33.36
N SER A 16 -23.09 20.33 -32.31
CA SER A 16 -22.58 19.94 -30.99
C SER A 16 -21.92 18.57 -31.11
N ILE A 17 -20.61 18.56 -31.14
CA ILE A 17 -19.84 17.31 -30.95
C ILE A 17 -20.08 16.87 -29.52
N LEU A 18 -21.05 15.98 -29.35
CA LEU A 18 -21.18 15.22 -28.12
C LEU A 18 -19.95 14.31 -28.05
N THR A 19 -18.92 14.75 -27.38
CA THR A 19 -17.84 13.86 -26.96
C THR A 19 -18.43 12.90 -25.94
N THR A 20 -18.88 11.73 -26.40
CA THR A 20 -19.16 10.61 -25.51
C THR A 20 -17.81 10.21 -24.90
N SER A 21 -17.53 10.66 -23.67
CA SER A 21 -16.41 10.10 -22.94
C SER A 21 -16.68 8.59 -22.81
N ALA A 22 -15.74 7.77 -23.28
CA ALA A 22 -15.84 6.32 -23.11
C ALA A 22 -16.06 6.04 -21.63
N GLN A 23 -17.15 5.36 -21.31
CA GLN A 23 -17.44 4.98 -19.92
C GLN A 23 -16.31 4.10 -19.41
N LEU A 24 -15.74 4.47 -18.28
CA LEU A 24 -14.70 3.70 -17.62
C LEU A 24 -15.26 2.34 -17.21
N THR A 25 -14.66 1.25 -17.69
CA THR A 25 -15.08 -0.10 -17.34
C THR A 25 -14.07 -0.70 -16.35
N ILE A 26 -14.53 -0.94 -15.13
CA ILE A 26 -13.75 -1.62 -14.10
C ILE A 26 -14.08 -3.12 -14.13
N PRO A 27 -13.09 -4.01 -14.08
CA PRO A 27 -13.29 -5.46 -14.13
C PRO A 27 -13.83 -5.97 -12.78
N SER A 28 -15.12 -5.75 -12.55
CA SER A 28 -15.85 -6.20 -11.37
C SER A 28 -17.12 -6.93 -11.81
N ASP A 29 -17.35 -8.12 -11.27
CA ASP A 29 -18.60 -8.88 -11.46
C ASP A 29 -19.64 -8.57 -10.36
N GLY A 30 -19.31 -7.71 -9.39
CA GLY A 30 -20.18 -7.36 -8.27
C GLY A 30 -20.42 -8.49 -7.27
N SER A 31 -19.63 -9.55 -7.30
CA SER A 31 -19.86 -10.79 -6.54
C SER A 31 -19.81 -10.61 -5.02
N ASP A 32 -19.16 -9.56 -4.51
CA ASP A 32 -19.18 -9.21 -3.09
C ASP A 32 -20.42 -8.36 -2.67
N GLY A 33 -21.32 -8.04 -3.63
CA GLY A 33 -22.55 -7.29 -3.38
C GLY A 33 -22.33 -5.81 -3.14
N ALA A 34 -23.26 -5.15 -2.45
CA ALA A 34 -23.16 -3.73 -2.07
C ALA A 34 -22.56 -3.59 -0.67
N LEU A 35 -21.57 -2.70 -0.50
CA LEU A 35 -21.05 -2.33 0.81
C LEU A 35 -21.78 -1.08 1.33
N ASN A 36 -22.65 -1.24 2.33
CA ASN A 36 -23.37 -0.16 2.98
C ASN A 36 -23.00 -0.07 4.46
N ILE A 37 -22.25 0.96 4.81
CA ILE A 37 -21.75 1.18 6.17
C ILE A 37 -22.55 2.29 6.84
N THR A 38 -23.29 1.93 7.89
CA THR A 38 -24.14 2.85 8.68
C THR A 38 -23.72 2.95 10.15
N ALA A 39 -22.70 2.21 10.56
CA ALA A 39 -22.08 2.22 11.89
C ALA A 39 -20.58 1.90 11.77
N ASP A 40 -19.82 2.07 12.84
CA ASP A 40 -18.43 1.66 12.89
C ASP A 40 -18.30 0.17 12.52
N THR A 41 -17.43 -0.09 11.57
CA THR A 41 -17.31 -1.43 10.97
C THR A 41 -15.85 -1.83 10.84
N VAL A 42 -15.59 -3.09 11.16
CA VAL A 42 -14.29 -3.71 10.94
C VAL A 42 -14.42 -4.70 9.78
N ILE A 43 -13.67 -4.47 8.70
CA ILE A 43 -13.56 -5.43 7.59
C ILE A 43 -12.40 -6.38 7.94
N ASP A 44 -12.72 -7.65 8.14
CA ASP A 44 -11.74 -8.68 8.49
C ASP A 44 -11.17 -9.32 7.22
N LEU A 45 -9.99 -8.84 6.79
CA LEU A 45 -9.31 -9.34 5.61
C LEU A 45 -8.81 -10.78 5.78
N SER A 46 -8.69 -11.29 7.03
CA SER A 46 -8.30 -12.68 7.28
C SER A 46 -9.35 -13.70 6.83
N GLN A 47 -10.58 -13.21 6.60
CA GLN A 47 -11.70 -14.02 6.09
C GLN A 47 -11.70 -14.18 4.56
N ALA A 48 -10.79 -13.49 3.85
CA ALA A 48 -10.69 -13.59 2.40
C ALA A 48 -10.34 -15.03 1.98
N VAL A 49 -11.02 -15.52 0.95
CA VAL A 49 -10.66 -16.82 0.39
C VAL A 49 -9.43 -16.70 -0.50
N THR A 50 -8.50 -17.65 -0.41
CA THR A 50 -7.36 -17.67 -1.31
C THR A 50 -7.80 -18.14 -2.70
N GLY A 51 -7.46 -17.36 -3.74
CA GLY A 51 -7.82 -17.65 -5.12
C GLY A 51 -7.26 -16.62 -6.09
N THR A 52 -7.78 -16.59 -7.32
CA THR A 52 -7.45 -15.55 -8.30
C THR A 52 -8.41 -14.38 -8.13
N TRP A 53 -7.89 -13.15 -8.24
CA TRP A 53 -8.64 -11.91 -7.98
C TRP A 53 -9.92 -11.77 -8.83
N ASP A 54 -9.95 -12.37 -10.01
CA ASP A 54 -11.03 -12.28 -10.99
C ASP A 54 -12.11 -13.38 -10.81
N GLN A 55 -11.87 -14.35 -9.94
CA GLN A 55 -12.86 -15.39 -9.66
C GLN A 55 -14.16 -14.82 -9.08
N ASN A 56 -15.29 -15.43 -9.39
CA ASN A 56 -16.57 -15.10 -8.77
C ASN A 56 -16.55 -15.43 -7.27
N ASN A 57 -16.95 -14.47 -6.41
CA ASN A 57 -16.91 -14.60 -4.96
C ASN A 57 -18.28 -14.69 -4.29
N THR A 58 -19.34 -14.96 -5.03
CA THR A 58 -20.72 -14.95 -4.51
C THR A 58 -20.90 -15.86 -3.29
N ALA A 59 -20.21 -17.01 -3.24
CA ALA A 59 -20.24 -17.94 -2.10
C ALA A 59 -19.64 -17.34 -0.80
N ASN A 60 -18.76 -16.35 -0.91
CA ASN A 60 -18.14 -15.62 0.19
C ASN A 60 -18.34 -14.11 0.07
N ALA A 61 -19.49 -13.69 -0.42
CA ALA A 61 -19.78 -12.29 -0.66
C ALA A 61 -19.46 -11.42 0.55
N GLY A 62 -18.77 -10.30 0.29
CA GLY A 62 -18.33 -9.35 1.30
C GLY A 62 -17.07 -9.72 2.09
N LYS A 63 -16.44 -10.88 1.83
CA LYS A 63 -15.18 -11.30 2.47
C LYS A 63 -13.95 -11.06 1.62
N GLY A 64 -14.13 -10.87 0.31
CA GLY A 64 -13.05 -10.66 -0.66
C GLY A 64 -12.28 -11.94 -1.04
N VAL A 65 -11.36 -11.77 -1.98
CA VAL A 65 -10.45 -12.82 -2.48
C VAL A 65 -9.01 -12.37 -2.25
N TYR A 66 -8.23 -13.19 -1.56
CA TYR A 66 -6.78 -13.01 -1.49
C TYR A 66 -6.12 -13.67 -2.69
N ASP A 67 -5.48 -12.88 -3.54
CA ASP A 67 -4.68 -13.36 -4.66
C ASP A 67 -3.18 -13.26 -4.31
N PRO A 68 -2.49 -14.38 -4.05
CA PRO A 68 -1.07 -14.37 -3.70
C PRO A 68 -0.16 -13.90 -4.86
N GLU A 69 -0.56 -14.09 -6.13
CA GLU A 69 0.20 -13.62 -7.29
C GLU A 69 0.13 -12.09 -7.46
N LYS A 70 -0.93 -11.48 -6.96
CA LYS A 70 -1.12 -10.03 -6.93
C LYS A 70 -0.76 -9.42 -5.59
N TRP A 71 -0.57 -10.26 -4.57
CA TRP A 71 -0.41 -9.83 -3.17
C TRP A 71 -1.46 -8.79 -2.79
N ALA A 72 -2.74 -9.13 -2.97
CA ALA A 72 -3.85 -8.22 -2.72
C ALA A 72 -5.10 -8.96 -2.22
N VAL A 73 -5.84 -8.33 -1.30
CA VAL A 73 -7.23 -8.74 -0.98
C VAL A 73 -8.16 -7.90 -1.82
N VAL A 74 -8.89 -8.55 -2.71
CA VAL A 74 -9.74 -7.93 -3.72
C VAL A 74 -11.20 -8.12 -3.38
N PHE A 75 -11.94 -7.03 -3.35
CA PHE A 75 -13.40 -7.03 -3.24
C PHE A 75 -14.00 -6.52 -4.56
N LYS A 76 -15.03 -7.18 -5.03
CA LYS A 76 -15.78 -6.81 -6.23
C LYS A 76 -17.19 -6.40 -5.86
N TYR A 77 -17.35 -5.12 -5.57
CA TYR A 77 -18.62 -4.56 -5.14
C TYR A 77 -19.51 -4.09 -6.30
N THR A 78 -20.82 -4.11 -6.10
CA THR A 78 -21.77 -3.42 -6.99
C THR A 78 -21.77 -1.92 -6.72
N SER A 79 -21.69 -1.51 -5.46
CA SER A 79 -21.57 -0.12 -5.01
C SER A 79 -20.95 -0.06 -3.61
N VAL A 80 -20.41 1.11 -3.23
CA VAL A 80 -19.90 1.35 -1.88
C VAL A 80 -20.51 2.63 -1.33
N ASN A 81 -21.02 2.57 -0.10
CA ASN A 81 -21.54 3.72 0.62
C ASN A 81 -21.09 3.67 2.08
N ILE A 82 -20.22 4.59 2.49
CA ILE A 82 -19.82 4.80 3.88
C ILE A 82 -20.53 6.07 4.34
N ALA A 83 -21.60 5.92 5.12
CA ALA A 83 -22.44 7.03 5.52
C ALA A 83 -21.68 8.04 6.40
N GLY A 84 -22.07 9.30 6.28
CA GLY A 84 -21.51 10.40 7.05
C GLY A 84 -22.09 10.53 8.46
N PHE A 85 -21.68 11.59 9.11
CA PHE A 85 -22.10 11.95 10.46
C PHE A 85 -23.57 12.35 10.52
N THR A 86 -24.25 12.01 11.60
CA THR A 86 -25.66 12.34 11.79
C THR A 86 -25.89 13.73 12.41
N THR A 87 -24.83 14.41 12.87
CA THR A 87 -24.93 15.72 13.53
C THR A 87 -23.94 16.71 12.94
N GLY A 88 -24.44 17.88 12.56
CA GLY A 88 -23.77 18.91 11.78
C GLY A 88 -22.62 19.67 12.47
N SER A 89 -21.81 19.02 13.30
CA SER A 89 -20.61 19.63 13.85
C SER A 89 -19.35 18.92 13.31
N PRO A 90 -18.53 19.59 12.51
CA PRO A 90 -17.27 19.03 12.00
C PRO A 90 -16.21 18.82 13.07
N ALA A 91 -16.47 19.22 14.32
CA ALA A 91 -15.51 19.15 15.42
C ALA A 91 -15.55 17.83 16.19
N VAL A 92 -16.55 17.00 16.02
CA VAL A 92 -16.63 15.67 16.64
C VAL A 92 -16.64 14.65 15.50
N LEU A 93 -15.50 14.03 15.25
CA LEU A 93 -15.34 12.90 14.32
C LEU A 93 -16.02 11.63 14.90
N ASP A 94 -17.26 11.73 15.30
CA ASP A 94 -18.11 10.62 15.75
C ASP A 94 -18.78 9.98 14.54
N GLY A 95 -17.98 9.73 13.51
CA GLY A 95 -18.46 9.25 12.25
C GLY A 95 -18.22 7.77 12.06
N ARG A 96 -19.02 7.21 11.19
CA ARG A 96 -18.89 5.81 10.79
C ARG A 96 -17.52 5.57 10.23
N LYS A 97 -16.78 4.76 10.96
CA LYS A 97 -15.40 4.45 10.66
C LYS A 97 -15.29 3.02 10.17
N VAL A 98 -14.71 2.85 9.00
CA VAL A 98 -14.26 1.56 8.49
C VAL A 98 -12.79 1.37 8.86
N THR A 99 -12.47 0.27 9.51
CA THR A 99 -11.12 -0.18 9.81
C THR A 99 -10.92 -1.61 9.33
N PHE A 100 -9.68 -2.11 9.40
CA PHE A 100 -9.36 -3.43 8.90
C PHE A 100 -8.66 -4.30 9.97
N ILE A 101 -8.98 -5.60 9.98
CA ILE A 101 -8.09 -6.64 10.48
C ILE A 101 -7.28 -7.11 9.29
N ASN A 102 -5.95 -7.12 9.41
CA ASN A 102 -5.07 -7.47 8.31
C ASN A 102 -5.18 -8.95 7.93
N HIS A 103 -5.04 -9.25 6.64
CA HIS A 103 -4.78 -10.59 6.17
C HIS A 103 -3.43 -11.09 6.72
N PRO A 104 -3.22 -12.40 6.97
CA PRO A 104 -1.93 -12.93 7.44
C PRO A 104 -0.72 -12.56 6.56
N SER A 105 -0.92 -12.35 5.25
CA SER A 105 0.12 -11.85 4.34
C SER A 105 0.28 -10.32 4.37
N HIS A 106 -0.54 -9.60 5.16
CA HIS A 106 -0.65 -8.13 5.17
C HIS A 106 -0.83 -7.50 3.78
N ALA A 107 -1.45 -8.22 2.88
CA ALA A 107 -1.72 -7.72 1.54
C ALA A 107 -2.56 -6.43 1.56
N PRO A 108 -2.35 -5.50 0.60
CA PRO A 108 -3.15 -4.30 0.45
C PRO A 108 -4.59 -4.63 0.02
N VAL A 109 -5.45 -3.62 0.11
CA VAL A 109 -6.87 -3.74 -0.23
C VAL A 109 -7.13 -3.20 -1.63
N VAL A 110 -7.92 -3.94 -2.41
CA VAL A 110 -8.39 -3.49 -3.73
C VAL A 110 -9.90 -3.57 -3.78
N TRP A 111 -10.55 -2.45 -4.05
CA TRP A 111 -12.00 -2.37 -4.30
C TRP A 111 -12.26 -2.12 -5.78
N LEU A 112 -12.86 -3.09 -6.46
CA LEU A 112 -13.34 -2.97 -7.83
C LEU A 112 -14.85 -2.83 -7.79
N VAL A 113 -15.38 -1.68 -8.22
CA VAL A 113 -16.78 -1.33 -8.02
C VAL A 113 -17.47 -1.08 -9.36
N GLN A 114 -18.59 -1.77 -9.61
CA GLN A 114 -19.37 -1.61 -10.86
C GLN A 114 -20.04 -0.24 -10.95
N GLY A 115 -20.53 0.28 -9.83
CA GLY A 115 -21.27 1.53 -9.75
C GLY A 115 -20.49 2.66 -9.09
N ASN A 116 -21.18 3.42 -8.27
CA ASN A 116 -20.63 4.55 -7.54
C ASN A 116 -20.02 4.17 -6.20
N VAL A 117 -19.08 5.01 -5.76
CA VAL A 117 -18.51 4.97 -4.41
C VAL A 117 -18.78 6.30 -3.72
N THR A 118 -19.36 6.25 -2.52
CA THR A 118 -19.57 7.42 -1.66
C THR A 118 -18.89 7.19 -0.32
N ILE A 119 -18.03 8.11 0.08
CA ILE A 119 -17.30 8.08 1.35
C ILE A 119 -17.60 9.38 2.09
N ASP A 120 -18.58 9.36 2.98
CA ASP A 120 -18.96 10.47 3.83
C ASP A 120 -18.44 10.31 5.27
N GLY A 121 -18.07 9.09 5.66
CA GLY A 121 -17.42 8.72 6.90
C GLY A 121 -15.90 8.63 6.78
N ILE A 122 -15.29 7.77 7.58
CA ILE A 122 -13.84 7.55 7.62
C ILE A 122 -13.49 6.16 7.11
N LEU A 123 -12.66 6.08 6.09
CA LEU A 123 -12.01 4.84 5.64
C LEU A 123 -10.56 4.86 6.12
N SER A 124 -10.25 4.08 7.15
CA SER A 124 -8.96 4.13 7.83
C SER A 124 -8.10 2.89 7.57
N LEU A 125 -6.98 3.14 6.91
CA LEU A 125 -5.88 2.20 6.70
C LEU A 125 -4.64 2.61 7.50
N LYS A 126 -4.84 3.46 8.53
CA LYS A 126 -3.77 4.02 9.34
C LYS A 126 -2.95 2.94 10.02
N GLY A 127 -1.64 3.16 10.11
CA GLY A 127 -0.77 2.36 10.98
C GLY A 127 -1.17 2.50 12.43
N LYS A 128 -0.90 1.48 13.25
CA LYS A 128 -1.16 1.53 14.70
C LYS A 128 0.11 1.87 15.45
N GLN A 129 -0.05 2.66 16.51
CA GLN A 129 1.02 2.95 17.44
C GLN A 129 1.36 1.72 18.28
N PHE A 130 2.60 1.64 18.73
CA PHE A 130 2.98 0.70 19.77
C PHE A 130 2.15 0.99 21.04
N PRO A 131 1.55 -0.03 21.68
CA PRO A 131 0.79 0.20 22.91
C PRO A 131 1.69 0.81 23.99
N ASN A 132 1.30 1.99 24.45
CA ASN A 132 2.02 2.67 25.54
C ASN A 132 1.86 1.82 26.81
N ASN A 133 2.90 1.31 27.41
CA ASN A 133 2.93 1.01 28.82
C ASN A 133 3.74 -0.17 29.34
N THR A 134 4.45 -0.93 28.59
CA THR A 134 5.24 -1.96 29.28
C THR A 134 6.57 -2.21 28.59
N VAL A 135 7.61 -2.14 29.40
CA VAL A 135 8.96 -2.59 29.10
C VAL A 135 8.99 -4.08 28.65
N ALA A 136 7.89 -4.79 28.81
CA ALA A 136 7.78 -6.22 28.56
C ALA A 136 6.94 -6.60 27.32
N ASN A 137 6.26 -5.67 26.66
CA ASN A 137 5.40 -6.02 25.53
C ASN A 137 6.18 -6.08 24.23
N LEU A 138 6.60 -7.28 23.91
CA LEU A 138 7.16 -7.67 22.63
C LEU A 138 6.11 -7.72 21.50
N THR A 139 4.90 -7.21 21.74
CA THR A 139 3.85 -7.15 20.71
C THR A 139 4.19 -6.03 19.75
N PRO A 140 4.54 -6.34 18.51
CA PRO A 140 4.86 -5.33 17.52
C PRO A 140 3.66 -4.44 17.25
N SER A 141 3.90 -3.17 16.88
CA SER A 141 2.85 -2.31 16.34
C SER A 141 2.38 -2.88 15.01
N GLU A 142 1.12 -2.72 14.70
CA GLU A 142 0.55 -3.22 13.48
C GLU A 142 0.51 -2.10 12.43
N SER A 143 0.95 -2.42 11.20
CA SER A 143 0.74 -1.53 10.06
C SER A 143 -0.72 -1.57 9.58
N GLY A 144 -1.10 -0.62 8.75
CA GLY A 144 -2.29 -0.77 7.92
C GLY A 144 -2.11 -1.88 6.86
N PRO A 145 -3.18 -2.35 6.19
CA PRO A 145 -3.10 -3.38 5.14
C PRO A 145 -2.11 -2.99 4.05
N GLY A 146 -1.21 -3.87 3.65
CA GLY A 146 -0.16 -3.59 2.67
C GLY A 146 1.02 -2.77 3.20
N GLY A 147 0.98 -2.33 4.45
CA GLY A 147 2.07 -1.64 5.13
C GLY A 147 2.99 -2.58 5.89
N PHE A 148 4.03 -2.03 6.50
CA PHE A 148 5.06 -2.79 7.20
C PHE A 148 5.18 -2.39 8.67
N ARG A 149 5.60 -3.35 9.49
CA ARG A 149 5.80 -3.18 10.92
C ARG A 149 7.05 -2.38 11.24
N GLU A 150 7.14 -1.93 12.47
CA GLU A 150 8.29 -1.26 13.06
C GLU A 150 9.48 -2.21 13.30
N GLY A 151 10.64 -1.59 13.55
CA GLY A 151 11.79 -2.28 14.16
C GLY A 151 11.55 -2.56 15.63
N ALA A 152 11.98 -3.75 16.06
CA ALA A 152 11.81 -4.17 17.44
C ALA A 152 12.91 -3.60 18.34
N ARG A 153 12.56 -3.34 19.61
CA ARG A 153 13.51 -3.07 20.69
C ARG A 153 14.34 -4.30 20.99
N GLY A 154 15.66 -4.14 21.10
CA GLY A 154 16.57 -5.21 21.48
C GLY A 154 17.55 -4.81 22.57
N PRO A 155 18.10 -5.79 23.30
CA PRO A 155 19.07 -5.54 24.38
C PRO A 155 20.42 -5.02 23.88
N VAL A 156 20.68 -5.07 22.58
CA VAL A 156 21.99 -4.76 21.97
C VAL A 156 21.94 -3.74 20.83
N GLY A 157 20.82 -3.11 20.59
CA GLY A 157 20.72 -2.07 19.56
C GLY A 157 19.34 -1.87 18.97
N ALA A 158 19.21 -0.82 18.17
CA ALA A 158 18.00 -0.40 17.52
C ALA A 158 17.74 -1.27 16.27
N GLY A 159 16.58 -1.94 16.21
CA GLY A 159 16.10 -2.61 15.03
C GLY A 159 15.63 -1.62 13.96
N SER A 160 15.99 -1.86 12.70
CA SER A 160 15.40 -1.12 11.57
C SER A 160 13.95 -1.52 11.37
N GLY A 161 13.09 -0.55 11.01
CA GLY A 161 11.73 -0.87 10.57
C GLY A 161 11.73 -1.76 9.34
N TYR A 162 10.66 -2.50 9.14
CA TYR A 162 10.47 -3.34 7.97
C TYR A 162 9.91 -2.51 6.81
N GLY A 163 10.11 -2.99 5.61
CA GLY A 163 9.66 -2.34 4.39
C GLY A 163 10.79 -2.04 3.41
N PRO A 164 10.45 -1.64 2.17
CA PRO A 164 11.45 -1.47 1.11
C PRO A 164 12.51 -0.43 1.42
N ASP A 165 12.15 0.60 2.15
CA ASP A 165 13.06 1.73 2.40
C ASP A 165 12.91 2.27 3.83
N SER A 166 13.40 1.51 4.79
CA SER A 166 13.46 1.91 6.19
C SER A 166 14.89 1.84 6.69
N SER A 167 15.28 2.78 7.53
CA SER A 167 16.56 2.80 8.23
C SER A 167 16.32 2.66 9.72
N SER A 168 17.41 2.62 10.50
CA SER A 168 17.31 2.67 11.97
C SER A 168 16.76 4.00 12.49
N ARG A 169 16.57 4.99 11.63
CA ARG A 169 16.10 6.33 12.02
C ARG A 169 14.88 6.82 11.27
N TYR A 170 14.62 6.34 10.04
CA TYR A 170 13.55 6.89 9.21
C TYR A 170 12.80 5.78 8.48
N ALA A 171 11.50 5.93 8.42
CA ALA A 171 10.69 5.25 7.42
C ALA A 171 10.65 6.14 6.17
N ALA A 172 11.39 5.78 5.12
CA ALA A 172 11.46 6.59 3.90
C ALA A 172 10.27 6.34 2.97
N ALA A 173 9.99 7.31 2.11
CA ALA A 173 9.06 7.15 1.00
C ALA A 173 9.71 6.29 -0.11
N TYR A 174 8.94 5.43 -0.75
CA TYR A 174 9.40 4.57 -1.85
C TYR A 174 8.25 4.28 -2.83
N GLY A 175 8.59 3.65 -3.95
CA GLY A 175 7.66 3.27 -4.99
C GLY A 175 7.60 4.31 -6.11
N ASN A 176 6.71 4.09 -7.08
CA ASN A 176 6.57 4.93 -8.25
C ASN A 176 5.28 5.78 -8.19
N PRO A 177 5.18 6.84 -9.03
CA PRO A 177 4.00 7.71 -9.06
C PRO A 177 2.72 7.00 -9.51
N GLN A 178 2.79 5.87 -10.22
CA GLN A 178 1.62 5.11 -10.65
C GLN A 178 1.01 4.28 -9.50
N ILE A 179 1.73 4.13 -8.39
CA ILE A 179 1.35 3.25 -7.27
C ILE A 179 1.08 1.82 -7.79
N ILE A 180 2.02 1.30 -8.57
CA ILE A 180 2.01 -0.06 -9.11
C ILE A 180 3.43 -0.64 -8.96
N PRO A 181 3.61 -1.71 -8.17
CA PRO A 181 2.61 -2.40 -7.35
C PRO A 181 2.05 -1.54 -6.22
N LEU A 182 0.86 -1.90 -5.74
CA LEU A 182 0.20 -1.26 -4.61
C LEU A 182 0.88 -1.73 -3.30
N ILE A 183 1.60 -0.82 -2.64
CA ILE A 183 2.37 -1.13 -1.43
C ILE A 183 2.22 0.02 -0.44
N GLY A 184 1.99 -0.28 0.84
CA GLY A 184 1.85 0.70 1.91
C GLY A 184 3.18 1.20 2.46
N GLY A 185 3.14 1.96 3.55
CA GLY A 185 4.28 2.62 4.16
C GLY A 185 5.21 1.67 4.92
N SER A 186 6.50 2.00 4.99
CA SER A 186 7.47 1.33 5.86
C SER A 186 7.19 1.63 7.33
N GLY A 187 7.49 0.68 8.19
CA GLY A 187 7.50 0.90 9.64
C GLY A 187 8.67 1.77 10.09
N GLY A 188 8.49 2.48 11.18
CA GLY A 188 9.54 3.24 11.85
C GLY A 188 10.56 2.34 12.54
N GLY A 189 11.80 2.80 12.65
CA GLY A 189 12.84 2.13 13.42
C GLY A 189 12.72 2.44 14.92
N GLU A 190 13.46 1.69 15.73
CA GLU A 190 13.61 1.96 17.15
C GLU A 190 14.37 3.29 17.37
N GLY A 191 13.91 4.09 18.32
CA GLY A 191 14.60 5.29 18.78
C GLY A 191 15.63 4.96 19.86
N LEU A 192 16.82 5.59 19.81
CA LEU A 192 17.82 5.53 20.86
C LEU A 192 17.66 6.75 21.78
N ASP A 193 17.45 6.55 23.07
CA ASP A 193 17.68 7.60 24.08
C ASP A 193 19.16 7.64 24.44
N LEU A 194 19.87 8.61 23.89
CA LEU A 194 21.32 8.80 24.13
C LEU A 194 21.62 9.29 25.57
N ASN A 195 20.63 9.79 26.30
CA ASN A 195 20.85 10.38 27.63
C ASN A 195 20.73 9.38 28.78
N ASN A 196 19.97 8.30 28.60
CA ASN A 196 19.73 7.29 29.65
C ASN A 196 20.15 5.88 29.28
N GLY A 197 20.82 5.67 28.19
CA GLY A 197 21.54 4.43 27.84
C GLY A 197 20.69 3.22 27.46
N TYR A 198 19.39 3.12 27.78
CA TYR A 198 18.67 1.85 27.63
C TYR A 198 17.16 1.92 27.36
N ASP A 199 16.58 3.08 27.25
CA ASP A 199 15.10 3.17 27.04
C ASP A 199 14.69 3.43 25.58
N GLY A 200 15.35 2.78 24.64
CA GLY A 200 14.88 2.76 23.26
C GLY A 200 13.42 2.26 23.19
N LYS A 201 12.58 2.93 22.40
CA LYS A 201 11.17 2.55 22.20
C LYS A 201 10.99 2.03 20.79
N ALA A 202 10.19 0.98 20.65
CA ALA A 202 9.84 0.45 19.34
C ALA A 202 9.23 1.54 18.47
N GLY A 203 9.50 1.50 17.17
CA GLY A 203 8.89 2.39 16.19
C GLY A 203 7.38 2.16 16.06
N SER A 204 6.78 2.78 15.07
CA SER A 204 5.34 2.62 14.80
C SER A 204 5.08 2.08 13.41
N GLY A 205 3.91 1.47 13.21
CA GLY A 205 3.54 0.84 11.95
C GLY A 205 3.35 1.85 10.82
N GLY A 206 3.70 1.47 9.61
CA GLY A 206 3.44 2.24 8.38
C GLY A 206 1.96 2.25 8.01
N GLY A 207 1.54 3.26 7.26
CA GLY A 207 0.20 3.38 6.70
C GLY A 207 -0.08 2.28 5.67
N GLY A 208 -1.35 1.91 5.52
CA GLY A 208 -1.78 0.87 4.59
C GLY A 208 -1.86 1.34 3.13
N ALA A 209 -2.28 0.44 2.26
CA ALA A 209 -2.48 0.72 0.85
C ALA A 209 -3.86 0.28 0.37
N ILE A 210 -4.52 1.14 -0.40
CA ILE A 210 -5.80 0.85 -1.03
C ILE A 210 -5.83 1.34 -2.48
N LEU A 211 -6.42 0.52 -3.35
CA LEU A 211 -6.89 0.93 -4.66
C LEU A 211 -8.41 0.88 -4.66
N ILE A 212 -9.05 1.98 -5.01
CA ILE A 212 -10.49 2.05 -5.26
C ILE A 212 -10.69 2.41 -6.73
N ALA A 213 -11.23 1.47 -7.49
CA ALA A 213 -11.57 1.69 -8.89
C ALA A 213 -13.07 1.49 -9.09
N CYS A 214 -13.77 2.49 -9.62
CA CYS A 214 -15.20 2.40 -9.87
C CYS A 214 -15.56 2.84 -11.29
N SER A 215 -16.52 2.14 -11.91
CA SER A 215 -17.03 2.51 -13.25
C SER A 215 -17.92 3.75 -13.22
N GLY A 216 -18.38 4.13 -12.04
CA GLY A 216 -19.20 5.32 -11.80
C GLY A 216 -18.40 6.51 -11.28
N ASN A 217 -19.01 7.23 -10.36
CA ASN A 217 -18.47 8.41 -9.70
C ASN A 217 -17.95 8.04 -8.30
N LEU A 218 -16.84 8.66 -7.91
CA LEU A 218 -16.32 8.58 -6.56
C LEU A 218 -16.57 9.92 -5.86
N ILE A 219 -17.35 9.88 -4.78
CA ILE A 219 -17.72 11.06 -3.98
C ILE A 219 -17.05 10.94 -2.62
N ILE A 220 -16.17 11.88 -2.27
CA ILE A 220 -15.46 11.89 -0.99
C ILE A 220 -15.82 13.20 -0.26
N ARG A 221 -16.67 13.11 0.77
CA ARG A 221 -16.96 14.19 1.70
C ARG A 221 -16.40 13.92 3.10
N GLY A 222 -16.05 12.67 3.37
CA GLY A 222 -15.36 12.21 4.55
C GLY A 222 -13.84 12.12 4.38
N ILE A 223 -13.22 11.09 4.94
CA ILE A 223 -11.76 10.92 5.00
C ILE A 223 -11.35 9.53 4.52
N ILE A 224 -10.33 9.48 3.67
CA ILE A 224 -9.52 8.27 3.42
C ILE A 224 -8.17 8.50 4.11
N ASP A 225 -7.87 7.71 5.16
CA ASP A 225 -6.69 7.86 6.01
C ASP A 225 -5.76 6.66 5.87
N ALA A 226 -4.64 6.85 5.17
CA ALA A 226 -3.55 5.89 5.03
C ALA A 226 -2.26 6.40 5.69
N ASP A 227 -2.37 7.18 6.76
CA ASP A 227 -1.22 7.72 7.47
C ASP A 227 -0.41 6.65 8.20
N GLY A 228 0.88 6.88 8.35
CA GLY A 228 1.70 6.16 9.31
C GLY A 228 1.31 6.49 10.74
N ALA A 229 1.60 5.60 11.67
CA ALA A 229 1.37 5.86 13.09
C ALA A 229 2.50 6.69 13.69
N GLY A 230 2.16 7.60 14.61
CA GLY A 230 3.14 8.42 15.34
C GLY A 230 3.96 7.60 16.32
N GLY A 231 5.21 8.01 16.54
CA GLY A 231 6.03 7.45 17.63
C GLY A 231 5.43 7.76 18.99
N VAL A 232 5.51 6.81 19.91
CA VAL A 232 5.05 6.96 21.30
C VAL A 232 6.21 7.44 22.15
N GLN A 233 6.15 8.64 22.66
CA GLN A 233 7.11 9.24 23.59
C GLN A 233 8.62 9.01 23.32
N GLY A 234 9.43 10.01 23.48
CA GLY A 234 10.87 9.94 23.32
C GLY A 234 11.29 9.86 21.85
N TRP A 235 12.31 9.10 21.56
CA TRP A 235 12.97 9.00 20.24
C TRP A 235 12.36 7.95 19.30
N ALA A 236 11.19 7.37 19.63
CA ALA A 236 10.53 6.39 18.79
C ALA A 236 10.15 6.98 17.42
N GLN A 237 10.48 6.26 16.35
CA GLN A 237 10.24 6.72 14.99
C GLN A 237 8.82 6.41 14.53
N GLY A 238 8.20 7.37 13.86
CA GLY A 238 6.91 7.18 13.22
C GLY A 238 7.00 6.29 11.97
N GLY A 239 5.89 5.67 11.61
CA GLY A 239 5.74 4.96 10.35
C GLY A 239 5.57 5.92 9.16
N ALA A 240 6.03 5.51 7.98
CA ALA A 240 5.79 6.25 6.73
C ALA A 240 4.30 6.20 6.33
N GLY A 241 3.84 7.20 5.60
CA GLY A 241 2.53 7.20 4.96
C GLY A 241 2.39 6.06 3.96
N GLY A 242 1.16 5.60 3.77
CA GLY A 242 0.80 4.50 2.89
C GLY A 242 0.60 4.90 1.43
N ALA A 243 -0.34 4.25 0.76
CA ALA A 243 -0.64 4.52 -0.63
C ALA A 243 -2.15 4.48 -0.91
N VAL A 244 -2.66 5.51 -1.57
CA VAL A 244 -4.06 5.58 -2.00
C VAL A 244 -4.11 5.81 -3.50
N LYS A 245 -4.68 4.86 -4.24
CA LYS A 245 -4.94 4.99 -5.68
C LYS A 245 -6.44 4.98 -5.95
N LEU A 246 -6.92 6.04 -6.60
CA LEU A 246 -8.34 6.23 -6.92
C LEU A 246 -8.51 6.29 -8.43
N ILE A 247 -9.45 5.52 -8.98
CA ILE A 247 -9.77 5.48 -10.41
C ILE A 247 -11.29 5.59 -10.56
N ALA A 248 -11.77 6.64 -11.24
CA ALA A 248 -13.20 6.87 -11.44
C ALA A 248 -13.47 7.77 -12.65
N ASN A 249 -14.69 7.77 -13.19
CA ASN A 249 -15.09 8.74 -14.21
C ASN A 249 -14.98 10.17 -13.70
N SER A 250 -15.49 10.42 -12.48
CA SER A 250 -15.31 11.68 -11.77
C SER A 250 -14.98 11.44 -10.31
N VAL A 251 -14.14 12.31 -9.75
CA VAL A 251 -13.85 12.35 -8.31
C VAL A 251 -14.30 13.70 -7.77
N SER A 252 -15.26 13.70 -6.86
CA SER A 252 -15.91 14.89 -6.35
C SER A 252 -16.00 14.89 -4.81
N GLY A 253 -16.47 16.01 -4.25
CA GLY A 253 -16.59 16.22 -2.81
C GLY A 253 -15.56 17.24 -2.30
N ASN A 254 -15.61 17.47 -0.99
CA ASN A 254 -14.76 18.41 -0.25
C ASN A 254 -14.06 17.74 0.93
N GLY A 255 -13.98 16.41 0.92
CA GLY A 255 -13.32 15.60 1.92
C GLY A 255 -11.80 15.62 1.83
N GLN A 256 -11.17 14.62 2.43
CA GLN A 256 -9.71 14.54 2.56
C GLN A 256 -9.20 13.14 2.23
N VAL A 257 -8.02 13.09 1.60
CA VAL A 257 -7.28 11.84 1.35
C VAL A 257 -5.88 12.01 1.89
N HIS A 258 -5.53 11.24 2.90
CA HIS A 258 -4.23 11.35 3.58
C HIS A 258 -3.39 10.09 3.39
N ALA A 259 -2.09 10.30 3.15
CA ALA A 259 -1.06 9.27 3.20
C ALA A 259 0.24 9.92 3.70
N ILE A 260 0.21 10.53 4.88
CA ILE A 260 1.35 11.24 5.45
C ILE A 260 2.11 10.37 6.44
N GLY A 261 3.43 10.53 6.47
CA GLY A 261 4.24 9.96 7.54
C GLY A 261 3.96 10.65 8.86
N ALA A 262 4.04 9.90 9.92
CA ALA A 262 3.80 10.47 11.23
C ALA A 262 4.92 11.44 11.63
N PRO A 263 4.59 12.56 12.28
CA PRO A 263 5.58 13.42 12.86
C PRO A 263 6.35 12.65 13.94
N ALA A 264 7.66 12.77 13.94
CA ALA A 264 8.49 12.29 15.03
C ALA A 264 8.61 13.38 16.08
N ASN A 265 8.46 13.05 17.35
CA ASN A 265 8.78 13.96 18.44
C ASN A 265 10.30 14.19 18.44
N ASN A 266 10.73 15.41 18.09
CA ASN A 266 12.13 15.87 18.11
C ASN A 266 13.11 15.24 17.11
N VAL A 267 12.66 14.51 16.10
CA VAL A 267 13.49 13.96 15.02
C VAL A 267 12.81 14.16 13.67
N GLU A 268 13.53 14.01 12.58
CA GLU A 268 12.99 14.13 11.23
C GLU A 268 11.77 13.20 11.05
N GLY A 269 10.70 13.74 10.46
CA GLY A 269 9.45 13.02 10.27
C GLY A 269 9.60 11.82 9.34
N ALA A 270 8.72 10.86 9.48
CA ALA A 270 8.63 9.72 8.56
C ALA A 270 8.23 10.19 7.16
N GLY A 271 8.68 9.46 6.14
CA GLY A 271 8.41 9.78 4.74
C GLY A 271 6.92 9.85 4.43
N VAL A 272 6.54 10.82 3.62
CA VAL A 272 5.17 10.91 3.09
C VAL A 272 4.88 9.72 2.18
N GLY A 273 3.64 9.23 2.20
CA GLY A 273 3.16 8.20 1.30
C GLY A 273 2.83 8.75 -0.09
N ARG A 274 1.85 8.14 -0.73
CA ARG A 274 1.48 8.47 -2.11
C ARG A 274 -0.02 8.49 -2.26
N VAL A 275 -0.50 9.52 -2.96
CA VAL A 275 -1.89 9.63 -3.41
C VAL A 275 -1.87 9.79 -4.93
N ARG A 276 -2.64 8.98 -5.63
CA ARG A 276 -2.84 9.09 -7.08
C ARG A 276 -4.32 9.06 -7.41
N ILE A 277 -4.77 10.00 -8.23
CA ILE A 277 -6.15 10.09 -8.69
C ILE A 277 -6.15 10.03 -10.22
N GLU A 278 -6.79 9.01 -10.77
CA GLU A 278 -7.01 8.84 -12.21
C GLU A 278 -8.49 9.10 -12.50
N THR A 279 -8.78 10.24 -13.12
CA THR A 279 -10.16 10.71 -13.35
C THR A 279 -10.24 11.68 -14.51
N GLY A 280 -11.39 11.72 -15.18
CA GLY A 280 -11.70 12.77 -16.17
C GLY A 280 -12.03 14.11 -15.51
N THR A 281 -12.51 14.12 -14.28
CA THR A 281 -12.89 15.34 -13.55
C THR A 281 -12.57 15.21 -12.09
N LEU A 282 -11.77 16.15 -11.55
CA LEU A 282 -11.42 16.25 -10.13
C LEU A 282 -11.99 17.52 -9.52
N SER A 283 -12.69 17.39 -8.39
CA SER A 283 -13.17 18.53 -7.62
C SER A 283 -12.00 19.32 -7.05
N PRO A 284 -11.94 20.65 -7.23
CA PRO A 284 -10.90 21.48 -6.63
C PRO A 284 -11.07 21.64 -5.11
N ALA A 285 -12.20 21.21 -4.55
CA ALA A 285 -12.45 21.27 -3.11
C ALA A 285 -11.95 20.01 -2.36
N LEU A 286 -11.63 18.92 -3.06
CA LEU A 286 -11.03 17.72 -2.46
C LEU A 286 -9.57 18.03 -2.06
N ARG A 287 -9.23 17.71 -0.83
CA ARG A 287 -7.88 17.91 -0.29
C ARG A 287 -7.12 16.60 -0.26
N THR A 288 -5.88 16.61 -0.74
CA THR A 288 -5.00 15.45 -0.68
C THR A 288 -3.69 15.78 0.03
N SER A 289 -3.15 14.83 0.78
CA SER A 289 -1.85 14.97 1.44
C SER A 289 -1.09 13.63 1.37
N PRO A 290 -0.02 13.51 0.55
CA PRO A 290 0.57 14.58 -0.28
C PRO A 290 -0.39 15.11 -1.35
N GLU A 291 -0.17 16.37 -1.75
CA GLU A 291 -0.95 17.00 -2.80
C GLU A 291 -0.80 16.24 -4.13
N THR A 292 -1.90 16.05 -4.83
CA THR A 292 -1.91 15.39 -6.14
C THR A 292 -2.89 16.07 -7.09
N ILE A 293 -2.61 15.98 -8.36
CA ILE A 293 -3.49 16.41 -9.44
C ILE A 293 -4.18 15.19 -10.08
N GLY A 294 -5.39 15.39 -10.57
CA GLY A 294 -6.08 14.36 -11.35
C GLY A 294 -5.38 14.13 -12.70
N THR A 295 -5.26 12.88 -13.10
CA THR A 295 -4.78 12.48 -14.42
C THR A 295 -5.84 11.63 -15.11
N PRO A 296 -6.01 11.71 -16.44
CA PRO A 296 -6.94 10.83 -17.14
C PRO A 296 -6.60 9.36 -16.87
N PRO A 297 -7.61 8.48 -16.65
CA PRO A 297 -7.37 7.06 -16.51
C PRO A 297 -6.92 6.45 -17.83
N ALA A 298 -6.09 5.43 -17.78
CA ALA A 298 -5.79 4.59 -18.93
C ALA A 298 -7.04 3.81 -19.36
N THR A 299 -7.08 3.42 -20.63
CA THR A 299 -8.16 2.59 -21.18
C THR A 299 -7.54 1.33 -21.81
N PRO A 300 -7.71 0.14 -21.19
CA PRO A 300 -8.35 -0.14 -19.91
C PRO A 300 -7.55 0.42 -18.72
N PRO A 301 -8.19 0.62 -17.54
CA PRO A 301 -7.52 1.07 -16.33
C PRO A 301 -6.42 0.12 -15.88
N ILE A 302 -5.28 0.69 -15.43
CA ILE A 302 -4.15 -0.11 -14.99
C ILE A 302 -4.31 -0.38 -13.48
N ILE A 303 -4.76 -1.58 -13.14
CA ILE A 303 -4.96 -2.05 -11.77
C ILE A 303 -3.74 -2.81 -11.27
N TRP A 304 -3.18 -3.65 -12.13
CA TRP A 304 -2.06 -4.53 -11.82
C TRP A 304 -0.79 -4.14 -12.60
N PRO A 305 0.39 -4.51 -12.11
CA PRO A 305 1.59 -4.48 -12.95
C PRO A 305 1.36 -5.26 -14.24
N ALA A 306 1.99 -4.82 -15.33
CA ALA A 306 1.99 -5.56 -16.57
C ALA A 306 2.48 -7.00 -16.37
N ALA A 307 2.00 -7.94 -17.18
CA ALA A 307 2.39 -9.36 -17.05
C ALA A 307 3.92 -9.57 -17.12
N ASN A 308 4.58 -8.75 -17.94
CA ASN A 308 6.04 -8.71 -18.10
C ASN A 308 6.73 -7.62 -17.24
N ALA A 309 6.08 -7.14 -16.18
CA ALA A 309 6.74 -6.22 -15.24
C ALA A 309 7.88 -6.93 -14.52
N PRO A 310 9.03 -6.26 -14.33
CA PRO A 310 10.17 -6.83 -13.63
C PRO A 310 9.80 -7.33 -12.23
N LYS A 311 10.26 -8.53 -11.90
CA LYS A 311 10.04 -9.18 -10.60
C LYS A 311 11.35 -9.65 -10.02
N ALA A 312 11.47 -9.61 -8.68
CA ALA A 312 12.59 -10.20 -7.95
C ALA A 312 12.06 -10.87 -6.69
N ARG A 313 12.56 -12.09 -6.39
CA ARG A 313 12.20 -12.80 -5.16
C ARG A 313 13.35 -13.64 -4.64
N VAL A 314 13.44 -13.82 -3.34
CA VAL A 314 14.29 -14.84 -2.73
C VAL A 314 13.64 -16.20 -2.97
N VAL A 315 14.37 -17.15 -3.55
CA VAL A 315 13.86 -18.49 -3.87
C VAL A 315 14.41 -19.58 -2.97
N SER A 316 15.58 -19.37 -2.37
CA SER A 316 16.11 -20.30 -1.37
C SER A 316 17.10 -19.63 -0.42
N VAL A 317 17.22 -20.19 0.78
CA VAL A 317 18.23 -19.83 1.79
C VAL A 317 18.87 -21.11 2.28
N ASP A 318 20.19 -21.23 2.11
CA ASP A 318 20.98 -22.44 2.48
C ASP A 318 20.35 -23.73 1.93
N ALA A 319 20.01 -23.73 0.63
CA ALA A 319 19.30 -24.81 -0.07
C ALA A 319 17.86 -25.11 0.42
N VAL A 320 17.36 -24.45 1.45
CA VAL A 320 15.96 -24.53 1.85
C VAL A 320 15.12 -23.61 0.96
N THR A 321 14.10 -24.16 0.30
CA THR A 321 13.23 -23.39 -0.59
C THR A 321 12.44 -22.37 0.20
N ALA A 322 12.44 -21.10 -0.23
CA ALA A 322 11.59 -20.06 0.31
C ALA A 322 10.14 -20.24 -0.20
N PRO A 323 9.12 -19.96 0.61
CA PRO A 323 7.75 -20.03 0.15
C PRO A 323 7.46 -19.02 -0.97
N THR A 324 6.54 -19.37 -1.86
CA THR A 324 6.08 -18.47 -2.94
C THR A 324 5.23 -17.32 -2.41
N ASP A 325 4.61 -17.50 -1.25
CA ASP A 325 3.80 -16.51 -0.53
C ASP A 325 4.41 -16.30 0.88
N PRO A 326 5.52 -15.55 1.00
CA PRO A 326 6.17 -15.33 2.28
C PRO A 326 5.30 -14.45 3.19
N LYS A 327 5.18 -14.83 4.47
CA LYS A 327 4.34 -14.15 5.46
C LYS A 327 5.14 -13.45 6.56
N SER A 328 6.38 -13.84 6.73
CA SER A 328 7.30 -13.15 7.64
C SER A 328 7.75 -11.80 7.05
N PRO A 329 7.88 -10.73 7.84
CA PRO A 329 7.79 -10.62 9.30
C PRO A 329 6.37 -10.38 9.83
N LEU A 330 5.36 -10.62 9.04
CA LEU A 330 3.97 -10.25 9.30
C LEU A 330 3.28 -11.22 10.27
N VAL A 331 3.84 -12.42 10.40
CA VAL A 331 3.46 -13.42 11.40
C VAL A 331 4.67 -13.79 12.29
N ALA A 332 4.42 -14.45 13.42
CA ALA A 332 5.48 -14.78 14.38
C ALA A 332 6.46 -15.86 13.89
N ALA A 333 6.03 -16.77 13.02
CA ALA A 333 6.85 -17.87 12.51
C ALA A 333 7.77 -17.42 11.37
N ALA A 334 8.97 -17.99 11.31
CA ALA A 334 9.87 -17.80 10.18
C ALA A 334 9.43 -18.64 8.98
N ASP A 335 9.56 -18.09 7.76
CA ASP A 335 9.29 -18.81 6.52
C ASP A 335 10.34 -19.90 6.23
N VAL A 336 11.59 -19.67 6.65
CA VAL A 336 12.72 -20.60 6.53
C VAL A 336 13.49 -20.62 7.83
N ALA A 337 13.80 -21.80 8.34
CA ALA A 337 14.68 -21.99 9.50
C ALA A 337 16.02 -22.59 9.05
N ILE A 338 17.12 -21.96 9.45
CA ILE A 338 18.49 -22.46 9.24
C ILE A 338 19.19 -22.64 10.59
N GLN A 339 20.04 -23.66 10.69
CA GLN A 339 20.63 -24.07 11.97
C GLN A 339 22.15 -23.89 12.03
N ASN A 340 22.72 -23.15 11.10
CA ASN A 340 24.17 -22.93 11.08
C ASN A 340 24.50 -21.44 11.12
N ASN A 341 25.70 -21.11 11.62
CA ASN A 341 26.25 -19.74 11.66
C ASN A 341 27.27 -19.49 10.54
N ALA A 342 27.53 -20.47 9.66
CA ALA A 342 28.43 -20.31 8.53
C ALA A 342 27.79 -19.39 7.48
N PRO A 343 28.57 -18.82 6.55
CA PRO A 343 28.02 -18.15 5.39
C PRO A 343 27.12 -19.07 4.57
N VAL A 344 25.88 -18.63 4.32
CA VAL A 344 24.88 -19.36 3.55
C VAL A 344 24.73 -18.79 2.15
N ASN A 345 24.33 -19.62 1.20
CA ASN A 345 23.94 -19.17 -0.13
C ASN A 345 22.47 -18.80 -0.16
N ILE A 346 22.20 -17.58 -0.58
CA ILE A 346 20.85 -17.08 -0.78
C ILE A 346 20.65 -16.88 -2.28
N LEU A 347 19.67 -17.57 -2.85
CA LEU A 347 19.36 -17.44 -4.26
C LEU A 347 18.18 -16.49 -4.46
N ILE A 348 18.35 -15.58 -5.42
CA ILE A 348 17.35 -14.62 -5.85
C ILE A 348 17.06 -14.91 -7.31
N GLU A 349 15.78 -14.99 -7.66
CA GLU A 349 15.31 -15.07 -9.02
C GLU A 349 14.82 -13.70 -9.47
N THR A 350 15.17 -13.30 -10.69
CA THR A 350 14.55 -12.15 -11.36
C THR A 350 13.86 -12.62 -12.64
N ARG A 351 12.73 -11.99 -12.97
CA ARG A 351 12.01 -12.20 -14.23
C ARG A 351 11.78 -10.87 -14.90
N ASP A 352 11.82 -10.87 -16.24
CA ASP A 352 11.61 -9.68 -17.07
C ASP A 352 12.50 -8.50 -16.62
N PHE A 353 13.72 -8.78 -16.20
CA PHE A 353 14.63 -7.82 -15.59
C PHE A 353 15.97 -7.78 -16.35
N PRO A 354 16.45 -6.58 -16.74
CA PRO A 354 17.73 -6.43 -17.45
C PRO A 354 18.90 -7.04 -16.67
N ILE A 355 19.71 -7.83 -17.36
CA ILE A 355 20.85 -8.54 -16.73
C ILE A 355 21.99 -7.59 -16.33
N GLU A 356 22.01 -6.38 -16.83
CA GLU A 356 22.91 -5.28 -16.47
C GLU A 356 22.45 -4.52 -15.23
N GLY A 357 21.22 -4.78 -14.76
CA GLY A 357 20.67 -4.16 -13.57
C GLY A 357 21.34 -4.67 -12.30
N VAL A 358 21.12 -3.96 -11.22
CA VAL A 358 21.69 -4.28 -9.90
C VAL A 358 20.67 -5.02 -9.06
N VAL A 359 21.01 -6.22 -8.58
CA VAL A 359 20.21 -6.97 -7.62
C VAL A 359 20.90 -6.95 -6.27
N GLN A 360 20.17 -6.56 -5.24
CA GLN A 360 20.66 -6.47 -3.86
C GLN A 360 19.77 -7.29 -2.93
N LEU A 361 20.36 -7.85 -1.90
CA LEU A 361 19.67 -8.45 -0.77
C LEU A 361 19.78 -7.53 0.44
N SER A 362 18.65 -7.03 0.92
CA SER A 362 18.57 -6.38 2.23
C SER A 362 18.38 -7.44 3.31
N ILE A 363 19.24 -7.40 4.30
CA ILE A 363 19.25 -8.27 5.48
C ILE A 363 18.85 -7.41 6.66
N ILE A 364 17.70 -7.69 7.27
CA ILE A 364 17.08 -6.87 8.31
C ILE A 364 16.94 -7.73 9.56
N PRO A 365 17.92 -7.73 10.46
CA PRO A 365 17.84 -8.45 11.73
C PRO A 365 16.83 -7.79 12.67
N LYS A 366 16.17 -8.58 13.51
CA LYS A 366 15.19 -8.08 14.46
C LYS A 366 15.74 -7.00 15.40
N PHE A 367 17.00 -7.13 15.83
CA PHE A 367 17.60 -6.32 16.87
C PHE A 367 18.88 -5.60 16.45
N SER A 368 19.09 -5.39 15.17
CA SER A 368 20.24 -4.63 14.68
C SER A 368 19.95 -3.92 13.37
N LYS A 369 20.91 -3.11 12.92
CA LYS A 369 20.74 -2.31 11.71
C LYS A 369 20.65 -3.17 10.45
N ARG A 370 19.81 -2.74 9.51
CA ARG A 370 19.75 -3.25 8.14
C ARG A 370 21.11 -3.13 7.46
N ARG A 371 21.48 -4.15 6.69
CA ARG A 371 22.59 -4.09 5.73
C ARG A 371 22.14 -4.62 4.36
N SER A 372 22.79 -4.18 3.31
CA SER A 372 22.53 -4.66 1.95
C SER A 372 23.78 -5.30 1.36
N VAL A 373 23.58 -6.36 0.59
CA VAL A 373 24.66 -7.08 -0.10
C VAL A 373 24.26 -7.20 -1.58
N THR A 374 25.16 -6.83 -2.48
CA THR A 374 24.94 -6.98 -3.91
C THR A 374 25.05 -8.45 -4.31
N ALA A 375 24.06 -8.94 -5.06
CA ALA A 375 24.03 -10.29 -5.57
C ALA A 375 24.84 -10.41 -6.87
N THR A 376 25.45 -11.58 -7.08
CA THR A 376 26.14 -11.92 -8.32
C THR A 376 25.24 -12.80 -9.18
N ARG A 377 25.04 -12.44 -10.45
CA ARG A 377 24.31 -13.28 -11.38
C ARG A 377 25.11 -14.56 -11.66
N ILE A 378 24.45 -15.71 -11.54
CA ILE A 378 25.09 -17.03 -11.76
C ILE A 378 24.54 -17.75 -13.00
N SER A 379 23.34 -17.42 -13.46
CA SER A 379 22.76 -18.00 -14.68
C SER A 379 21.59 -17.21 -15.19
N GLY A 380 21.12 -17.55 -16.40
CA GLY A 380 19.88 -17.04 -16.99
C GLY A 380 20.06 -15.76 -17.81
N ASP A 381 18.94 -15.24 -18.29
CA ASP A 381 18.81 -14.08 -19.18
C ASP A 381 17.77 -13.08 -18.66
N ILE A 382 17.32 -12.14 -19.51
CA ILE A 382 16.33 -11.14 -19.15
C ILE A 382 15.00 -11.75 -18.68
N ASN A 383 14.59 -12.88 -19.26
CA ASN A 383 13.29 -13.51 -18.96
C ASN A 383 13.31 -14.20 -17.59
N LEU A 384 14.43 -14.84 -17.28
CA LEU A 384 14.65 -15.53 -16.02
C LEU A 384 16.13 -15.61 -15.69
N ALA A 385 16.56 -14.93 -14.64
CA ALA A 385 17.93 -14.98 -14.16
C ALA A 385 17.98 -15.37 -12.68
N THR A 386 19.07 -16.11 -12.34
CA THR A 386 19.38 -16.49 -10.96
C THR A 386 20.59 -15.72 -10.47
N TRP A 387 20.47 -15.16 -9.28
CA TRP A 387 21.48 -14.39 -8.61
C TRP A 387 21.79 -15.02 -7.26
N ARG A 388 23.03 -14.87 -6.79
CA ARG A 388 23.47 -15.43 -5.53
C ARG A 388 24.12 -14.38 -4.64
N VAL A 389 23.77 -14.43 -3.36
CA VAL A 389 24.46 -13.77 -2.26
C VAL A 389 25.01 -14.87 -1.34
N THR A 390 26.31 -14.80 -1.03
CA THR A 390 26.91 -15.68 -0.01
C THR A 390 27.29 -14.81 1.18
N THR A 391 26.67 -15.04 2.33
CA THR A 391 26.88 -14.20 3.52
C THR A 391 26.47 -14.94 4.80
N ALA A 392 27.13 -14.60 5.91
CA ALA A 392 26.66 -15.03 7.23
C ALA A 392 25.39 -14.24 7.61
N LEU A 393 24.40 -14.93 8.13
CA LEU A 393 23.20 -14.30 8.71
C LEU A 393 23.37 -14.13 10.21
N PRO A 394 22.87 -13.02 10.80
CA PRO A 394 22.84 -12.86 12.24
C PRO A 394 21.98 -13.95 12.88
N GLN A 395 22.30 -14.30 14.12
CA GLN A 395 21.45 -15.20 14.93
C GLN A 395 20.10 -14.55 15.22
N GLY A 396 19.06 -15.38 15.33
CA GLY A 396 17.71 -14.98 15.60
C GLY A 396 16.90 -14.67 14.34
N PHE A 397 15.85 -13.90 14.49
CA PHE A 397 14.93 -13.60 13.41
C PHE A 397 15.52 -12.55 12.46
N VAL A 398 15.53 -12.87 11.17
CA VAL A 398 16.06 -12.00 10.11
C VAL A 398 15.08 -11.96 8.96
N VAL A 399 14.78 -10.76 8.45
CA VAL A 399 14.03 -10.60 7.21
C VAL A 399 14.98 -10.42 6.04
N LEU A 400 14.73 -11.17 4.98
CA LEU A 400 15.46 -11.07 3.71
C LEU A 400 14.56 -10.44 2.66
N GLN A 401 15.04 -9.39 1.99
CA GLN A 401 14.26 -8.66 1.01
C GLN A 401 15.12 -8.43 -0.25
N ALA A 402 14.70 -9.03 -1.37
CA ALA A 402 15.32 -8.78 -2.66
C ALA A 402 14.89 -7.40 -3.21
N ARG A 403 15.86 -6.67 -3.75
CA ARG A 403 15.64 -5.42 -4.47
C ARG A 403 16.38 -5.48 -5.80
N ALA A 404 15.66 -5.20 -6.89
CA ALA A 404 16.24 -5.09 -8.23
C ALA A 404 16.07 -3.65 -8.73
N THR A 405 17.15 -3.07 -9.22
CA THR A 405 17.19 -1.70 -9.74
C THR A 405 17.67 -1.74 -11.18
N GLN A 406 16.88 -1.21 -12.08
CA GLN A 406 17.27 -1.07 -13.49
C GLN A 406 18.43 -0.07 -13.62
N PRO A 407 19.26 -0.20 -14.68
CA PRO A 407 20.35 0.73 -14.96
C PRO A 407 19.88 2.18 -15.10
#